data_2d4458d7678c8b42658da2e1fa552407
#
_entry.id   2d4458d7678c8b42658da2e1fa552407
#
_cell.length_a   1.000
_cell.length_b   1.000
_cell.length_c   1.000
_cell.angle_alpha   90.00
_cell.angle_beta   90.00
_cell.angle_gamma   90.00
#
_symmetry.space_group_name_H-M   'P 1'
#
loop_
_entity.id
_entity.type
_entity.pdbx_description
1 polymer ?
#
loop_
_entity_poly.entity_id
_entity_poly.type
_entity_poly.pdbx_seq_one_letter_code
_entity_poly.pdbx_strand_id
1 'polypeptide(L)'
;MNSGVYRKAMKNAAKANVPVLAHCEDINLVEECVINLGDKSSELGVKGISNAVEDVIAMRDIMLAKETGATLHLCHCSTKDSVEMVKRAKEEGIKVTAEVCPHHFSMCSDDITSNDGNFKMNPPLRAREDMEAY
;
A
#
# COMPACT_ATOMS: atom_id res chain seq x y z
N MET A 1 2.24 13.42 1.91
CA MET A 1 2.05 14.56 0.96
C MET A 1 0.61 15.06 1.06
N ASN A 2 0.38 16.38 1.04
CA ASN A 2 -0.97 16.99 1.05
C ASN A 2 -1.74 16.61 -0.23
N SER A 3 -3.02 16.19 -0.07
CA SER A 3 -3.85 15.72 -1.19
C SER A 3 -4.08 16.77 -2.29
N GLY A 4 -4.16 18.06 -1.93
CA GLY A 4 -4.31 19.15 -2.91
C GLY A 4 -3.08 19.32 -3.80
N VAL A 5 -1.88 19.20 -3.21
CA VAL A 5 -0.61 19.22 -3.93
C VAL A 5 -0.51 17.99 -4.84
N TYR A 6 -0.85 16.82 -4.31
CA TYR A 6 -0.81 15.57 -5.08
C TYR A 6 -1.78 15.59 -6.26
N ARG A 7 -3.02 16.05 -6.06
CA ARG A 7 -4.00 16.25 -7.12
C ARG A 7 -3.48 17.15 -8.26
N LYS A 8 -2.78 18.24 -7.90
CA LYS A 8 -2.17 19.14 -8.88
C LYS A 8 -1.06 18.44 -9.67
N ALA A 9 -0.23 17.66 -8.99
CA ALA A 9 0.81 16.84 -9.62
C ALA A 9 0.21 15.82 -10.60
N MET A 10 -0.84 15.10 -10.20
CA MET A 10 -1.54 14.15 -11.06
C MET A 10 -2.15 14.83 -12.31
N LYS A 11 -2.75 16.01 -12.17
CA LYS A 11 -3.23 16.81 -13.33
C LYS A 11 -2.11 17.13 -14.31
N ASN A 12 -0.94 17.47 -13.80
CA ASN A 12 0.23 17.77 -14.64
C ASN A 12 0.75 16.49 -15.32
N ALA A 13 0.83 15.38 -14.59
CA ALA A 13 1.23 14.07 -15.13
C ALA A 13 0.28 13.62 -16.25
N ALA A 14 -1.03 13.78 -16.06
CA ALA A 14 -2.04 13.46 -17.07
C ALA A 14 -1.83 14.30 -18.36
N LYS A 15 -1.57 15.60 -18.22
CA LYS A 15 -1.27 16.48 -19.36
C LYS A 15 0.02 16.09 -20.09
N ALA A 16 1.02 15.66 -19.34
CA ALA A 16 2.31 15.21 -19.89
C ALA A 16 2.26 13.77 -20.42
N ASN A 17 1.14 13.07 -20.23
CA ASN A 17 0.95 11.66 -20.57
C ASN A 17 2.04 10.74 -19.96
N VAL A 18 2.37 10.99 -18.69
CA VAL A 18 3.30 10.17 -17.91
C VAL A 18 2.58 9.52 -16.72
N PRO A 19 2.96 8.28 -16.33
CA PRO A 19 2.37 7.63 -15.17
C PRO A 19 2.87 8.28 -13.87
N VAL A 20 2.03 8.17 -12.83
CA VAL A 20 2.40 8.48 -11.44
C VAL A 20 2.64 7.15 -10.73
N LEU A 21 3.83 6.94 -10.19
CA LEU A 21 4.17 5.79 -9.37
C LEU A 21 4.05 6.20 -7.90
N ALA A 22 3.23 5.47 -7.16
CA ALA A 22 2.85 5.83 -5.79
C ALA A 22 3.31 4.76 -4.79
N HIS A 23 4.11 5.18 -3.81
CA HIS A 23 4.30 4.47 -2.56
C HIS A 23 3.18 4.89 -1.60
N CYS A 24 2.29 3.96 -1.26
CA CYS A 24 1.10 4.23 -0.48
C CYS A 24 1.37 4.08 1.02
N GLU A 25 1.64 5.19 1.68
CA GLU A 25 1.90 5.23 3.11
C GLU A 25 1.40 6.54 3.72
N ASP A 26 0.49 6.46 4.68
CA ASP A 26 0.14 7.61 5.50
C ASP A 26 1.11 7.72 6.69
N ILE A 27 2.09 8.61 6.59
CA ILE A 27 3.13 8.81 7.59
C ILE A 27 2.58 9.27 8.95
N ASN A 28 1.35 9.80 9.00
CA ASN A 28 0.71 10.20 10.25
C ASN A 28 0.15 9.00 11.02
N LEU A 29 0.00 7.83 10.36
CA LEU A 29 -0.48 6.58 10.96
C LEU A 29 0.65 5.57 11.23
N VAL A 30 1.87 5.82 10.74
CA VAL A 30 2.99 4.86 10.88
C VAL A 30 3.51 4.82 12.31
N GLU A 31 3.59 5.97 13.00
CA GLU A 31 4.23 6.10 14.30
C GLU A 31 5.65 5.46 14.33
N GLU A 32 6.06 4.87 15.46
CA GLU A 32 7.31 4.12 15.61
C GLU A 32 7.10 2.61 15.42
N CYS A 33 6.38 2.24 14.35
CA CYS A 33 5.98 0.86 14.11
C CYS A 33 7.04 0.09 13.32
N VAL A 34 7.12 -1.23 13.50
CA VAL A 34 8.22 -2.07 12.98
C VAL A 34 7.74 -3.17 12.04
N ILE A 35 6.64 -3.85 12.38
CA ILE A 35 6.06 -4.98 11.65
C ILE A 35 4.54 -4.78 11.52
N ASN A 36 3.85 -5.71 10.87
CA ASN A 36 2.39 -5.66 10.78
C ASN A 36 1.70 -5.70 12.16
N LEU A 37 0.64 -4.90 12.32
CA LEU A 37 -0.20 -4.93 13.52
C LEU A 37 -0.95 -6.26 13.60
N GLY A 38 -0.81 -6.97 14.70
CA GLY A 38 -1.48 -8.24 14.96
C GLY A 38 -0.82 -9.04 16.08
N ASP A 39 -1.13 -10.34 16.12
CA ASP A 39 -0.66 -11.23 17.18
C ASP A 39 0.88 -11.25 17.27
N LYS A 40 1.56 -11.25 16.12
CA LYS A 40 3.02 -11.28 16.08
C LYS A 40 3.67 -10.00 16.65
N SER A 41 3.10 -8.82 16.39
CA SER A 41 3.61 -7.58 17.00
C SER A 41 3.43 -7.58 18.52
N SER A 42 2.31 -8.13 18.98
CA SER A 42 2.03 -8.30 20.42
C SER A 42 2.98 -9.32 21.07
N GLU A 43 3.20 -10.47 20.42
CA GLU A 43 4.13 -11.51 20.88
C GLU A 43 5.56 -10.98 21.02
N LEU A 44 6.02 -10.20 20.06
CA LEU A 44 7.38 -9.64 20.05
C LEU A 44 7.51 -8.35 20.88
N GLY A 45 6.41 -7.83 21.42
CA GLY A 45 6.41 -6.60 22.22
C GLY A 45 6.79 -5.34 21.43
N VAL A 46 6.46 -5.29 20.15
CA VAL A 46 6.74 -4.16 19.26
C VAL A 46 5.47 -3.52 18.73
N LYS A 47 5.54 -2.23 18.36
CA LYS A 47 4.41 -1.55 17.74
C LYS A 47 4.15 -2.07 16.33
N GLY A 48 2.87 -2.25 15.99
CA GLY A 48 2.44 -2.77 14.70
C GLY A 48 1.91 -1.70 13.75
N ILE A 49 2.20 -1.86 12.46
CA ILE A 49 1.72 -1.05 11.35
C ILE A 49 0.38 -1.60 10.88
N SER A 50 -0.70 -0.82 10.99
CA SER A 50 -2.01 -1.24 10.50
C SER A 50 -2.09 -1.21 8.96
N ASN A 51 -2.98 -2.02 8.38
CA ASN A 51 -3.26 -1.98 6.94
C ASN A 51 -3.76 -0.61 6.49
N ALA A 52 -4.48 0.12 7.36
CA ALA A 52 -4.98 1.46 7.06
C ALA A 52 -3.88 2.46 6.63
N VAL A 53 -2.63 2.25 7.06
CA VAL A 53 -1.48 3.08 6.62
C VAL A 53 -1.34 3.08 5.09
N GLU A 54 -1.54 1.92 4.45
CA GLU A 54 -1.52 1.76 3.00
C GLU A 54 -2.87 2.08 2.37
N ASP A 55 -3.95 1.51 2.91
CA ASP A 55 -5.28 1.49 2.29
C ASP A 55 -5.87 2.89 2.09
N VAL A 56 -5.72 3.79 3.07
CA VAL A 56 -6.25 5.16 2.96
C VAL A 56 -5.55 5.95 1.85
N ILE A 57 -4.25 5.70 1.64
CA ILE A 57 -3.49 6.37 0.59
C ILE A 57 -3.79 5.74 -0.77
N ALA A 58 -3.87 4.40 -0.87
CA ALA A 58 -4.25 3.70 -2.09
C ALA A 58 -5.63 4.18 -2.58
N MET A 59 -6.62 4.22 -1.70
CA MET A 59 -7.97 4.73 -2.03
C MET A 59 -7.93 6.18 -2.47
N ARG A 60 -7.23 7.06 -1.73
CA ARG A 60 -7.08 8.48 -2.09
C ARG A 60 -6.51 8.63 -3.49
N ASP A 61 -5.45 7.90 -3.79
CA ASP A 61 -4.72 8.01 -5.05
C ASP A 61 -5.54 7.49 -6.23
N ILE A 62 -6.30 6.41 -6.05
CA ILE A 62 -7.26 5.89 -7.04
C ILE A 62 -8.37 6.93 -7.32
N MET A 63 -8.94 7.52 -6.28
CA MET A 63 -9.98 8.54 -6.43
C MET A 63 -9.47 9.78 -7.19
N LEU A 64 -8.23 10.20 -6.90
CA LEU A 64 -7.59 11.31 -7.60
C LEU A 64 -7.22 10.94 -9.04
N ALA A 65 -6.82 9.71 -9.33
CA ALA A 65 -6.61 9.22 -10.69
C ALA A 65 -7.90 9.26 -11.49
N LYS A 66 -9.02 8.81 -10.91
CA LYS A 66 -10.36 8.92 -11.50
C LYS A 66 -10.74 10.37 -11.85
N GLU A 67 -10.54 11.29 -10.90
CA GLU A 67 -10.85 12.73 -11.08
C GLU A 67 -9.98 13.40 -12.17
N THR A 68 -8.70 13.07 -12.20
CA THR A 68 -7.70 13.77 -13.01
C THR A 68 -7.47 13.14 -14.39
N GLY A 69 -7.87 11.88 -14.57
CA GLY A 69 -7.56 11.08 -15.76
C GLY A 69 -6.10 10.65 -15.84
N ALA A 70 -5.32 10.79 -14.75
CA ALA A 70 -3.92 10.37 -14.69
C ALA A 70 -3.81 8.83 -14.72
N THR A 71 -2.72 8.35 -15.32
CA THR A 71 -2.33 6.94 -15.17
C THR A 71 -1.61 6.76 -13.84
N LEU A 72 -2.12 5.85 -13.00
CA LEU A 72 -1.60 5.56 -11.68
C LEU A 72 -0.99 4.16 -11.64
N HIS A 73 0.15 4.03 -11.00
CA HIS A 73 0.76 2.75 -10.64
C HIS A 73 1.00 2.71 -9.13
N LEU A 74 0.38 1.75 -8.44
CA LEU A 74 0.61 1.52 -7.02
C LEU A 74 1.79 0.57 -6.85
N CYS A 75 2.88 1.05 -6.25
CA CYS A 75 4.06 0.25 -6.00
C CYS A 75 3.85 -0.69 -4.81
N HIS A 76 4.42 -1.90 -4.90
CA HIS A 76 4.53 -2.89 -3.81
C HIS A 76 3.31 -2.93 -2.88
N CYS A 77 2.11 -3.10 -3.41
CA CYS A 77 0.90 -3.30 -2.60
C CYS A 77 1.08 -4.50 -1.66
N SER A 78 0.57 -4.39 -0.44
CA SER A 78 0.78 -5.41 0.60
C SER A 78 -0.51 -5.86 1.28
N THR A 79 -1.65 -5.22 1.04
CA THR A 79 -2.92 -5.51 1.70
C THR A 79 -3.96 -6.07 0.74
N LYS A 80 -4.85 -6.94 1.24
CA LYS A 80 -5.99 -7.45 0.47
C LYS A 80 -6.94 -6.34 0.01
N ASP A 81 -7.09 -5.29 0.84
CA ASP A 81 -7.99 -4.19 0.52
C ASP A 81 -7.44 -3.35 -0.63
N SER A 82 -6.12 -3.13 -0.70
CA SER A 82 -5.47 -2.48 -1.85
C SER A 82 -5.67 -3.29 -3.14
N VAL A 83 -5.57 -4.63 -3.08
CA VAL A 83 -5.84 -5.52 -4.24
C VAL A 83 -7.28 -5.35 -4.73
N GLU A 84 -8.25 -5.40 -3.82
CA GLU A 84 -9.67 -5.26 -4.17
C GLU A 84 -9.99 -3.86 -4.73
N MET A 85 -9.39 -2.79 -4.16
CA MET A 85 -9.52 -1.43 -4.67
C MET A 85 -9.00 -1.30 -6.10
N VAL A 86 -7.85 -1.90 -6.40
CA VAL A 86 -7.27 -1.89 -7.76
C VAL A 86 -8.16 -2.65 -8.73
N LYS A 87 -8.67 -3.81 -8.32
CA LYS A 87 -9.60 -4.61 -9.13
C LYS A 87 -10.84 -3.81 -9.52
N ARG A 88 -11.52 -3.22 -8.55
CA ARG A 88 -12.70 -2.37 -8.78
C ARG A 88 -12.39 -1.16 -9.65
N ALA A 89 -11.26 -0.51 -9.41
CA ALA A 89 -10.84 0.63 -10.22
C ALA A 89 -10.64 0.26 -11.69
N LYS A 90 -10.06 -0.91 -11.97
CA LYS A 90 -9.94 -1.45 -13.34
C LYS A 90 -11.30 -1.74 -13.98
N GLU A 91 -12.23 -2.34 -13.23
CA GLU A 91 -13.60 -2.61 -13.68
C GLU A 91 -14.34 -1.30 -14.04
N GLU A 92 -14.08 -0.22 -13.31
CA GLU A 92 -14.60 1.13 -13.58
C GLU A 92 -13.87 1.86 -14.72
N GLY A 93 -12.85 1.26 -15.34
CA GLY A 93 -12.08 1.87 -16.42
C GLY A 93 -11.09 2.94 -15.99
N ILE A 94 -10.75 3.01 -14.69
CA ILE A 94 -9.71 3.91 -14.18
C ILE A 94 -8.35 3.37 -14.64
N LYS A 95 -7.47 4.26 -15.10
CA LYS A 95 -6.12 3.89 -15.56
C LYS A 95 -5.20 3.59 -14.38
N VAL A 96 -5.38 2.42 -13.77
CA VAL A 96 -4.61 1.97 -12.62
C VAL A 96 -3.93 0.64 -12.89
N THR A 97 -2.70 0.50 -12.42
CA THR A 97 -1.95 -0.75 -12.31
C THR A 97 -1.33 -0.84 -10.92
N ALA A 98 -0.93 -2.03 -10.51
CA ALA A 98 -0.25 -2.25 -9.25
C ALA A 98 0.80 -3.36 -9.41
N GLU A 99 1.75 -3.38 -8.50
CA GLU A 99 2.74 -4.44 -8.36
C GLU A 99 2.74 -4.97 -6.94
N VAL A 100 3.28 -6.18 -6.77
CA VAL A 100 3.50 -6.83 -5.49
C VAL A 100 4.94 -7.35 -5.43
N CYS A 101 5.58 -7.23 -4.27
CA CYS A 101 6.90 -7.82 -4.09
C CYS A 101 6.79 -9.33 -3.79
N PRO A 102 7.78 -10.15 -4.22
CA PRO A 102 7.76 -11.60 -4.01
C PRO A 102 7.51 -12.02 -2.56
N HIS A 103 8.07 -11.31 -1.59
CA HIS A 103 7.88 -11.62 -0.17
C HIS A 103 6.43 -11.38 0.31
N HIS A 104 5.67 -10.47 -0.31
CA HIS A 104 4.29 -10.20 0.11
C HIS A 104 3.29 -11.29 -0.32
N PHE A 105 3.58 -12.09 -1.35
CA PHE A 105 2.73 -13.22 -1.75
C PHE A 105 3.29 -14.60 -1.37
N SER A 106 4.48 -14.64 -0.73
CA SER A 106 5.12 -15.90 -0.32
C SER A 106 5.33 -16.04 1.18
N MET A 107 5.22 -14.94 1.93
CA MET A 107 5.44 -14.88 3.37
C MET A 107 4.38 -14.00 4.05
N CYS A 108 4.11 -14.29 5.31
CA CYS A 108 3.21 -13.47 6.13
C CYS A 108 3.86 -13.15 7.49
N SER A 109 3.17 -12.38 8.34
CA SER A 109 3.68 -12.00 9.66
C SER A 109 3.96 -13.19 10.58
N ASP A 110 3.28 -14.35 10.37
CA ASP A 110 3.52 -15.56 11.16
C ASP A 110 4.92 -16.15 10.96
N ASP A 111 5.55 -15.87 9.81
CA ASP A 111 6.89 -16.34 9.48
C ASP A 111 8.01 -15.55 10.19
N ILE A 112 7.65 -14.43 10.87
CA ILE A 112 8.59 -13.63 11.64
C ILE A 112 8.89 -14.36 12.96
N THR A 113 10.14 -14.77 13.15
CA THR A 113 10.56 -15.56 14.32
C THR A 113 11.21 -14.75 15.43
N SER A 114 11.64 -13.52 15.13
CA SER A 114 12.33 -12.66 16.09
C SER A 114 12.26 -11.20 15.68
N ASN A 115 12.54 -10.29 16.60
CA ASN A 115 12.71 -8.86 16.32
C ASN A 115 14.09 -8.60 15.68
N ASP A 116 14.31 -9.15 14.47
CA ASP A 116 15.54 -9.02 13.69
C ASP A 116 15.29 -8.16 12.45
N GLY A 117 16.23 -7.29 12.11
CA GLY A 117 16.15 -6.42 10.95
C GLY A 117 15.99 -7.14 9.60
N ASN A 118 16.37 -8.43 9.52
CA ASN A 118 16.16 -9.26 8.33
C ASN A 118 14.68 -9.50 8.01
N PHE A 119 13.78 -9.38 9.01
CA PHE A 119 12.32 -9.46 8.82
C PHE A 119 11.67 -8.10 8.59
N LYS A 120 12.45 -7.00 8.61
CA LYS A 120 11.90 -5.67 8.42
C LYS A 120 11.93 -5.26 6.96
N MET A 121 10.76 -4.92 6.44
CA MET A 121 10.55 -4.33 5.12
C MET A 121 9.41 -3.31 5.17
N ASN A 122 9.32 -2.45 4.18
CA ASN A 122 8.24 -1.48 4.06
C ASN A 122 7.69 -1.48 2.62
N PRO A 123 6.41 -1.85 2.45
CA PRO A 123 5.43 -2.29 3.47
C PRO A 123 5.86 -3.57 4.20
N PRO A 124 5.33 -3.82 5.43
CA PRO A 124 5.69 -5.01 6.21
C PRO A 124 5.08 -6.29 5.61
N LEU A 125 5.58 -7.44 6.03
CA LEU A 125 4.86 -8.71 5.84
C LEU A 125 3.53 -8.63 6.58
N ARG A 126 2.43 -8.79 5.86
CA ARG A 126 1.07 -8.67 6.37
C ARG A 126 0.55 -9.97 6.97
N ALA A 127 -0.70 -9.98 7.40
CA ALA A 127 -1.38 -11.19 7.84
C ALA A 127 -1.53 -12.20 6.68
N ARG A 128 -1.77 -13.46 7.02
CA ARG A 128 -1.95 -14.53 6.02
C ARG A 128 -3.06 -14.22 5.01
N GLU A 129 -4.17 -13.64 5.46
CA GLU A 129 -5.27 -13.26 4.58
C GLU A 129 -4.91 -12.18 3.54
N ASP A 130 -3.95 -11.32 3.85
CA ASP A 130 -3.43 -10.33 2.89
C ASP A 130 -2.53 -11.03 1.87
N MET A 131 -1.64 -11.92 2.33
CA MET A 131 -0.77 -12.71 1.46
C MET A 131 -1.57 -13.58 0.47
N GLU A 132 -2.67 -14.18 0.90
CA GLU A 132 -3.52 -15.06 0.08
C GLU A 132 -4.42 -14.30 -0.91
N ALA A 133 -4.46 -12.98 -0.88
CA ALA A 133 -5.24 -12.14 -1.79
C ALA A 133 -4.59 -11.96 -3.19
N TYR A 134 -3.33 -12.36 -3.34
CA TYR A 134 -2.55 -12.22 -4.59
C TYR A 134 -2.64 -13.43 -5.53
#